data_8c1c40ba42dd47032f8770320cb1bb20
#
_entry.id   8c1c40ba42dd47032f8770320cb1bb20
#
_cell.length_a   1.000
_cell.length_b   1.000
_cell.length_c   1.000
_cell.angle_alpha   90.00
_cell.angle_beta   90.00
_cell.angle_gamma   90.00
#
_symmetry.space_group_name_H-M   'P 1'
#
loop_
_entity.id
_entity.type
_entity.pdbx_description
1 polymer ?
#
loop_
_entity_poly.entity_id
_entity_poly.type
_entity_poly.pdbx_seq_one_letter_code
_entity_poly.pdbx_strand_id
1 'polypeptide(L)'
;MRYRSTRSEEKISAPQALLQGLAKDGGLYVPEMLPAPFIEYNSLKDLSYKELASFVLKRFLTDIPENDLKKLTDAAYTGTFAAKEIVPVKRMTDAFSVAEMFYGRTCAFKDLALSLFPYLLVWAKAQENDGKQILILTATSGDTGKAALEGFRNISDINIMVFYPSDGVSPLQKDQMQKQSGNNVRVAGIDGNFDDAQSALKRIFMSGLREEASEKGVLFSSANSINIGRLLPQIIYYVWIWLQLRKNHSIGENERFNVVVPTGNFGNILAGWMAKEIGVPLGQLICASNENKVLTDFFETGVYDINREFYLTESPSMDILISSNFERFLYYVLGSADKVAAAMKALNKEGRYAVSEEELADALGEITGGWASSEDMKRAMKAVYESYDYLMDPHTAVAYAVYHRLRREGKIERHSHTVIISTAHPYKFPGIVAEILGLDETGTPYDVLRRIEKKTGIPIPFQLGDLEMKEKRFTDTIRKDDVADAVSEYMDDIMNIRMRNE
;
A
#
# COMPACT_ATOMS: atom_id res chain seq x y z
N MET A 1 -14.82 -16.21 9.72
CA MET A 1 -15.12 -14.76 9.89
C MET A 1 -15.93 -14.29 8.70
N ARG A 2 -16.95 -13.46 8.91
CA ARG A 2 -17.69 -12.83 7.80
C ARG A 2 -17.12 -11.45 7.53
N TYR A 3 -17.26 -11.02 6.28
CA TYR A 3 -16.90 -9.70 5.82
C TYR A 3 -18.16 -8.95 5.40
N ARG A 4 -18.20 -7.65 5.63
CA ARG A 4 -19.34 -6.82 5.23
C ARG A 4 -18.90 -5.61 4.44
N SER A 5 -19.82 -5.04 3.65
CA SER A 5 -19.60 -3.75 3.00
C SER A 5 -19.57 -2.62 4.04
N THR A 6 -18.74 -1.61 3.80
CA THR A 6 -18.74 -0.37 4.59
C THR A 6 -19.99 0.48 4.36
N ARG A 7 -20.81 0.19 3.33
CA ARG A 7 -21.97 1.02 2.94
C ARG A 7 -23.31 0.32 3.02
N SER A 8 -23.33 -0.98 3.34
CA SER A 8 -24.58 -1.77 3.47
C SER A 8 -24.42 -2.94 4.42
N GLU A 9 -25.52 -3.65 4.66
CA GLU A 9 -25.56 -4.87 5.47
C GLU A 9 -25.11 -6.13 4.70
N GLU A 10 -24.61 -6.01 3.46
CA GLU A 10 -24.12 -7.14 2.67
C GLU A 10 -22.99 -7.87 3.41
N LYS A 11 -23.15 -9.18 3.58
CA LYS A 11 -22.17 -10.04 4.27
C LYS A 11 -21.75 -11.20 3.38
N ILE A 12 -20.44 -11.36 3.22
CA ILE A 12 -19.84 -12.39 2.39
C ILE A 12 -18.75 -13.16 3.15
N SER A 13 -18.27 -14.24 2.55
CA SER A 13 -17.12 -15.01 3.06
C SER A 13 -15.80 -14.31 2.76
N ALA A 14 -14.71 -14.73 3.43
CA ALA A 14 -13.38 -14.22 3.14
C ALA A 14 -12.95 -14.50 1.68
N PRO A 15 -13.14 -15.71 1.11
CA PRO A 15 -12.86 -15.95 -0.31
C PRO A 15 -13.56 -14.97 -1.23
N GLN A 16 -14.86 -14.75 -1.03
CA GLN A 16 -15.64 -13.82 -1.84
C GLN A 16 -15.13 -12.37 -1.72
N ALA A 17 -14.77 -11.92 -0.51
CA ALA A 17 -14.23 -10.57 -0.31
C ALA A 17 -12.88 -10.37 -1.02
N LEU A 18 -12.02 -11.40 -1.03
CA LEU A 18 -10.76 -11.39 -1.77
C LEU A 18 -10.98 -11.30 -3.28
N LEU A 19 -11.88 -12.14 -3.81
CA LEU A 19 -12.16 -12.21 -5.26
C LEU A 19 -12.84 -10.97 -5.79
N GLN A 20 -13.87 -10.47 -5.10
CA GLN A 20 -14.63 -9.31 -5.56
C GLN A 20 -13.85 -8.00 -5.42
N GLY A 21 -13.05 -7.87 -4.35
CA GLY A 21 -12.25 -6.67 -4.06
C GLY A 21 -13.06 -5.43 -3.67
N LEU A 22 -14.20 -5.21 -4.31
CA LEU A 22 -15.14 -4.09 -4.10
C LEU A 22 -16.56 -4.63 -3.97
N ALA A 23 -17.33 -4.10 -3.04
CA ALA A 23 -18.73 -4.46 -2.87
C ALA A 23 -19.59 -3.91 -4.01
N LYS A 24 -20.79 -4.51 -4.23
CA LYS A 24 -21.71 -4.11 -5.31
C LYS A 24 -22.24 -2.68 -5.17
N ASP A 25 -22.34 -2.20 -3.93
CA ASP A 25 -22.73 -0.84 -3.58
C ASP A 25 -21.59 0.19 -3.69
N GLY A 26 -20.39 -0.26 -4.12
CA GLY A 26 -19.17 0.53 -4.22
C GLY A 26 -18.45 0.73 -2.88
N GLY A 27 -18.93 0.08 -1.80
CA GLY A 27 -18.27 0.05 -0.50
C GLY A 27 -17.07 -0.89 -0.45
N LEU A 28 -16.29 -0.80 0.61
CA LEU A 28 -15.13 -1.64 0.84
C LEU A 28 -15.46 -2.77 1.82
N TYR A 29 -14.88 -3.95 1.59
CA TYR A 29 -15.05 -5.04 2.55
C TYR A 29 -14.17 -4.86 3.79
N VAL A 30 -14.78 -5.08 4.96
CA VAL A 30 -14.12 -5.09 6.27
C VAL A 30 -14.52 -6.35 7.03
N PRO A 31 -13.69 -6.88 7.95
CA PRO A 31 -14.14 -7.87 8.93
C PRO A 31 -15.37 -7.34 9.68
N GLU A 32 -16.41 -8.18 9.82
CA GLU A 32 -17.64 -7.79 10.55
C GLU A 32 -17.34 -7.35 11.99
N MET A 33 -16.36 -7.99 12.61
CA MET A 33 -15.78 -7.61 13.90
C MET A 33 -14.28 -7.83 13.86
N LEU A 34 -13.52 -6.95 14.49
CA LEU A 34 -12.11 -7.21 14.71
C LEU A 34 -11.93 -8.36 15.72
N PRO A 35 -10.90 -9.20 15.54
CA PRO A 35 -10.56 -10.20 16.55
C PRO A 35 -10.28 -9.52 17.89
N ALA A 36 -10.72 -10.14 18.99
CA ALA A 36 -10.32 -9.71 20.32
C ALA A 36 -8.78 -9.72 20.45
N PRO A 37 -8.17 -8.91 21.33
CA PRO A 37 -6.71 -8.90 21.52
C PRO A 37 -6.14 -10.29 21.77
N PHE A 38 -5.13 -10.69 21.00
CA PHE A 38 -4.52 -12.03 21.05
C PHE A 38 -3.00 -12.01 20.89
N ILE A 39 -2.40 -10.82 20.84
CA ILE A 39 -0.95 -10.64 20.63
C ILE A 39 -0.23 -10.69 21.97
N GLU A 40 0.59 -11.74 22.16
CA GLU A 40 1.39 -11.98 23.38
C GLU A 40 2.85 -12.22 23.00
N TYR A 41 3.78 -11.48 23.64
CA TYR A 41 5.20 -11.54 23.31
C TYR A 41 5.82 -12.93 23.41
N ASN A 42 5.57 -13.63 24.52
CA ASN A 42 6.23 -14.93 24.80
C ASN A 42 5.82 -16.03 23.80
N SER A 43 4.62 -15.93 23.22
CA SER A 43 4.14 -16.88 22.21
C SER A 43 4.65 -16.56 20.81
N LEU A 44 5.13 -15.33 20.56
CA LEU A 44 5.46 -14.85 19.22
C LEU A 44 6.94 -14.55 18.98
N LYS A 45 7.72 -14.31 20.03
CA LYS A 45 9.11 -13.79 19.95
C LYS A 45 10.08 -14.65 19.12
N ASP A 46 9.83 -15.94 19.01
CA ASP A 46 10.68 -16.89 18.30
C ASP A 46 10.17 -17.26 16.91
N LEU A 47 9.01 -16.74 16.50
CA LEU A 47 8.45 -16.98 15.19
C LEU A 47 9.23 -16.23 14.11
N SER A 48 9.44 -16.88 12.97
CA SER A 48 9.88 -16.20 11.75
C SER A 48 8.74 -15.33 11.20
N TYR A 49 9.05 -14.39 10.31
CA TYR A 49 8.04 -13.50 9.69
C TYR A 49 6.90 -14.28 9.02
N LYS A 50 7.19 -15.37 8.31
CA LYS A 50 6.20 -16.19 7.61
C LYS A 50 5.28 -16.98 8.58
N GLU A 51 5.83 -17.46 9.69
CA GLU A 51 5.05 -18.12 10.73
C GLU A 51 4.15 -17.11 11.45
N LEU A 52 4.69 -15.93 11.78
CA LEU A 52 3.91 -14.81 12.31
C LEU A 52 2.79 -14.40 11.35
N ALA A 53 3.08 -14.35 10.03
CA ALA A 53 2.07 -14.04 9.02
C ALA A 53 0.90 -15.04 9.06
N SER A 54 1.20 -16.34 9.10
CA SER A 54 0.17 -17.38 9.21
C SER A 54 -0.63 -17.24 10.52
N PHE A 55 0.06 -17.00 11.64
CA PHE A 55 -0.57 -16.84 12.95
C PHE A 55 -1.55 -15.66 12.99
N VAL A 56 -1.11 -14.49 12.53
CA VAL A 56 -1.95 -13.27 12.52
C VAL A 56 -3.11 -13.42 11.55
N LEU A 57 -2.85 -13.83 10.32
CA LEU A 57 -3.87 -13.92 9.27
C LEU A 57 -4.93 -14.97 9.57
N LYS A 58 -4.63 -16.04 10.31
CA LYS A 58 -5.61 -17.05 10.70
C LYS A 58 -6.79 -16.46 11.50
N ARG A 59 -6.59 -15.36 12.20
CA ARG A 59 -7.64 -14.67 12.95
C ARG A 59 -8.60 -13.88 12.06
N PHE A 60 -8.14 -13.46 10.89
CA PHE A 60 -8.93 -12.72 9.90
C PHE A 60 -9.48 -13.63 8.80
N LEU A 61 -8.69 -14.58 8.35
CA LEU A 61 -9.03 -15.52 7.27
C LEU A 61 -9.37 -16.90 7.86
N THR A 62 -10.41 -16.95 8.71
CA THR A 62 -10.81 -18.17 9.44
C THR A 62 -11.22 -19.31 8.53
N ASP A 63 -11.67 -18.99 7.30
CA ASP A 63 -12.12 -19.96 6.30
C ASP A 63 -10.94 -20.75 5.69
N ILE A 64 -9.71 -20.20 5.76
CA ILE A 64 -8.52 -20.89 5.27
C ILE A 64 -8.02 -21.89 6.32
N PRO A 65 -7.89 -23.19 5.99
CA PRO A 65 -7.26 -24.16 6.88
C PRO A 65 -5.83 -23.72 7.25
N GLU A 66 -5.42 -23.98 8.50
CA GLU A 66 -4.13 -23.51 9.02
C GLU A 66 -2.94 -24.01 8.18
N ASN A 67 -2.97 -25.28 7.76
CA ASN A 67 -1.91 -25.85 6.92
C ASN A 67 -1.84 -25.20 5.54
N ASP A 68 -2.97 -24.81 4.97
CA ASP A 68 -2.97 -24.11 3.67
C ASP A 68 -2.44 -22.70 3.85
N LEU A 69 -2.87 -21.99 4.89
CA LEU A 69 -2.36 -20.64 5.17
C LEU A 69 -0.84 -20.63 5.39
N LYS A 70 -0.28 -21.65 6.08
CA LYS A 70 1.16 -21.84 6.24
C LYS A 70 1.86 -22.03 4.88
N LYS A 71 1.30 -22.82 3.97
CA LYS A 71 1.84 -22.99 2.61
C LYS A 71 1.81 -21.67 1.82
N LEU A 72 0.71 -20.90 1.90
CA LEU A 72 0.58 -19.63 1.21
C LEU A 72 1.60 -18.59 1.72
N THR A 73 1.76 -18.47 3.04
CA THR A 73 2.73 -17.55 3.63
C THR A 73 4.18 -17.98 3.38
N ASP A 74 4.45 -19.29 3.37
CA ASP A 74 5.76 -19.82 3.03
C ASP A 74 6.12 -19.52 1.56
N ALA A 75 5.21 -19.78 0.63
CA ALA A 75 5.40 -19.45 -0.79
C ALA A 75 5.60 -17.95 -1.04
N ALA A 76 4.90 -17.09 -0.29
CA ALA A 76 4.98 -15.65 -0.44
C ALA A 76 6.30 -15.05 0.07
N TYR A 77 6.82 -15.55 1.19
CA TYR A 77 7.90 -14.87 1.92
C TYR A 77 9.25 -15.58 1.86
N THR A 78 9.31 -16.84 1.41
CA THR A 78 10.59 -17.55 1.29
C THR A 78 11.36 -17.10 0.04
N GLY A 79 12.56 -16.53 0.24
CA GLY A 79 13.44 -16.10 -0.86
C GLY A 79 12.93 -14.90 -1.68
N THR A 80 11.90 -14.21 -1.20
CA THR A 80 11.30 -13.06 -1.92
C THR A 80 11.93 -11.73 -1.53
N PHE A 81 12.48 -11.65 -0.33
CA PHE A 81 13.05 -10.43 0.23
C PHE A 81 14.55 -10.55 0.40
N ALA A 82 15.29 -9.49 0.07
CA ALA A 82 16.75 -9.46 0.17
C ALA A 82 17.24 -9.42 1.63
N ALA A 83 16.46 -8.82 2.55
CA ALA A 83 16.78 -8.82 3.97
C ALA A 83 16.25 -10.08 4.65
N LYS A 84 17.07 -10.71 5.51
CA LYS A 84 16.71 -11.90 6.28
C LYS A 84 15.49 -11.68 7.18
N GLU A 85 15.42 -10.52 7.80
CA GLU A 85 14.34 -10.10 8.70
C GLU A 85 13.06 -9.72 7.94
N ILE A 86 13.09 -9.62 6.61
CA ILE A 86 12.01 -9.13 5.72
C ILE A 86 11.71 -7.65 5.96
N VAL A 87 11.49 -7.23 7.21
CA VAL A 87 11.35 -5.84 7.67
C VAL A 87 12.35 -5.58 8.79
N PRO A 88 13.59 -5.20 8.47
CA PRO A 88 14.56 -4.78 9.47
C PRO A 88 14.12 -3.51 10.20
N VAL A 89 14.34 -3.46 11.50
CA VAL A 89 14.13 -2.27 12.35
C VAL A 89 15.46 -1.71 12.78
N LYS A 90 15.88 -0.63 12.13
CA LYS A 90 17.16 0.03 12.39
C LYS A 90 17.01 1.08 13.50
N ARG A 91 17.67 0.88 14.62
CA ARG A 91 17.71 1.89 15.70
C ARG A 91 18.61 3.04 15.27
N MET A 92 18.07 4.23 15.19
CA MET A 92 18.78 5.45 14.83
C MET A 92 19.32 6.15 16.08
N THR A 93 18.47 6.26 17.09
CA THR A 93 18.79 6.84 18.40
C THR A 93 17.96 6.14 19.46
N ASP A 94 18.12 6.55 20.74
CA ASP A 94 17.23 6.07 21.81
C ASP A 94 15.78 6.52 21.63
N ALA A 95 15.56 7.56 20.85
CA ALA A 95 14.25 8.17 20.66
C ALA A 95 13.49 7.61 19.46
N PHE A 96 14.18 7.12 18.42
CA PHE A 96 13.51 6.60 17.24
C PHE A 96 14.28 5.52 16.50
N SER A 97 13.52 4.68 15.82
CA SER A 97 13.98 3.68 14.85
C SER A 97 13.33 3.90 13.50
N VAL A 98 13.88 3.30 12.46
CA VAL A 98 13.31 3.24 11.12
C VAL A 98 12.98 1.78 10.79
N ALA A 99 11.75 1.49 10.40
CA ALA A 99 11.35 0.18 9.90
C ALA A 99 11.46 0.16 8.38
N GLU A 100 12.44 -0.60 7.86
CA GLU A 100 12.77 -0.64 6.44
C GLU A 100 11.93 -1.68 5.72
N MET A 101 10.95 -1.24 4.92
CA MET A 101 9.95 -2.10 4.27
C MET A 101 10.21 -2.34 2.77
N PHE A 102 11.41 -2.08 2.29
CA PHE A 102 11.69 -1.97 0.86
C PHE A 102 12.64 -3.06 0.29
N TYR A 103 12.82 -4.15 1.00
CA TYR A 103 13.71 -5.24 0.57
C TYR A 103 13.06 -6.26 -0.36
N GLY A 104 11.81 -6.03 -0.79
CA GLY A 104 11.10 -6.87 -1.73
C GLY A 104 11.53 -6.67 -3.18
N ARG A 105 10.84 -7.38 -4.09
CA ARG A 105 11.17 -7.43 -5.52
C ARG A 105 11.06 -6.11 -6.26
N THR A 106 10.33 -5.13 -5.71
CA THR A 106 10.12 -3.83 -6.35
C THR A 106 10.68 -2.66 -5.54
N CYS A 107 11.37 -2.96 -4.45
CA CYS A 107 11.97 -1.98 -3.55
C CYS A 107 10.94 -1.01 -2.93
N ALA A 108 9.74 -1.52 -2.60
CA ALA A 108 8.68 -0.76 -1.93
C ALA A 108 7.88 -1.65 -0.96
N PHE A 109 7.30 -1.05 0.10
CA PHE A 109 6.54 -1.78 1.14
C PHE A 109 5.35 -2.57 0.58
N LYS A 110 4.87 -2.17 -0.60
CA LYS A 110 3.75 -2.82 -1.28
C LYS A 110 4.03 -4.29 -1.60
N ASP A 111 5.30 -4.67 -1.71
CA ASP A 111 5.73 -6.05 -1.89
C ASP A 111 5.29 -6.95 -0.73
N LEU A 112 5.23 -6.43 0.51
CA LEU A 112 4.84 -7.21 1.70
C LEU A 112 3.43 -7.78 1.58
N ALA A 113 2.51 -7.02 0.98
CA ALA A 113 1.15 -7.49 0.72
C ALA A 113 1.03 -8.19 -0.64
N LEU A 114 1.64 -7.64 -1.68
CA LEU A 114 1.49 -8.14 -3.06
C LEU A 114 2.29 -9.41 -3.35
N SER A 115 3.21 -9.82 -2.48
CA SER A 115 3.81 -11.15 -2.55
C SER A 115 2.88 -12.25 -2.05
N LEU A 116 1.96 -11.94 -1.12
CA LEU A 116 1.02 -12.93 -0.57
C LEU A 116 -0.34 -12.92 -1.30
N PHE A 117 -0.80 -11.76 -1.71
CA PHE A 117 -2.15 -11.59 -2.26
C PHE A 117 -2.47 -12.50 -3.46
N PRO A 118 -1.56 -12.77 -4.42
CA PRO A 118 -1.82 -13.70 -5.51
C PRO A 118 -2.15 -15.12 -5.01
N TYR A 119 -1.44 -15.60 -4.01
CA TYR A 119 -1.68 -16.94 -3.43
C TYR A 119 -3.02 -17.01 -2.70
N LEU A 120 -3.40 -15.93 -1.99
CA LEU A 120 -4.74 -15.83 -1.37
C LEU A 120 -5.85 -15.85 -2.43
N LEU A 121 -5.65 -15.18 -3.58
CA LEU A 121 -6.61 -15.19 -4.68
C LEU A 121 -6.73 -16.56 -5.35
N VAL A 122 -5.60 -17.24 -5.59
CA VAL A 122 -5.61 -18.61 -6.14
C VAL A 122 -6.37 -19.55 -5.21
N TRP A 123 -6.10 -19.46 -3.90
CA TRP A 123 -6.82 -20.25 -2.91
C TRP A 123 -8.32 -19.92 -2.90
N ALA A 124 -8.68 -18.64 -2.88
CA ALA A 124 -10.08 -18.19 -2.88
C ALA A 124 -10.82 -18.65 -4.14
N LYS A 125 -10.17 -18.55 -5.32
CA LYS A 125 -10.73 -19.03 -6.59
C LYS A 125 -11.02 -20.52 -6.57
N ALA A 126 -10.11 -21.33 -6.01
CA ALA A 126 -10.30 -22.78 -5.90
C ALA A 126 -11.53 -23.16 -5.03
N GLN A 127 -11.97 -22.27 -4.11
CA GLN A 127 -13.18 -22.51 -3.31
C GLN A 127 -14.47 -22.30 -4.12
N GLU A 128 -14.48 -21.36 -5.06
CA GLU A 128 -15.66 -21.06 -5.90
C GLU A 128 -15.84 -22.10 -7.03
N ASN A 129 -14.76 -22.75 -7.49
CA ASN A 129 -14.73 -23.83 -8.49
C ASN A 129 -15.60 -23.54 -9.74
N ASP A 130 -15.63 -22.26 -10.16
CA ASP A 130 -16.47 -21.81 -11.28
C ASP A 130 -15.75 -21.83 -12.65
N GLY A 131 -14.51 -22.26 -12.68
CA GLY A 131 -13.68 -22.38 -13.88
C GLY A 131 -13.33 -21.05 -14.56
N LYS A 132 -13.69 -19.89 -13.98
CA LYS A 132 -13.42 -18.57 -14.59
C LYS A 132 -11.95 -18.19 -14.48
N GLN A 133 -11.46 -17.39 -15.43
CA GLN A 133 -10.19 -16.69 -15.34
C GLN A 133 -10.35 -15.41 -14.51
N ILE A 134 -9.32 -14.99 -13.79
CA ILE A 134 -9.33 -13.69 -13.11
C ILE A 134 -8.56 -12.68 -13.96
N LEU A 135 -9.16 -11.51 -14.18
CA LEU A 135 -8.48 -10.34 -14.73
C LEU A 135 -8.38 -9.24 -13.67
N ILE A 136 -7.16 -9.01 -13.21
CA ILE A 136 -6.84 -7.94 -12.27
C ILE A 136 -6.68 -6.63 -13.04
N LEU A 137 -7.50 -5.64 -12.71
CA LEU A 137 -7.39 -4.28 -13.24
C LEU A 137 -6.83 -3.34 -12.17
N THR A 138 -5.78 -2.61 -12.50
CA THR A 138 -5.06 -1.75 -11.53
C THR A 138 -4.68 -0.42 -12.17
N ALA A 139 -5.09 0.68 -11.55
CA ALA A 139 -4.54 2.02 -11.80
C ALA A 139 -3.42 2.30 -10.80
N THR A 140 -2.36 2.98 -11.24
CA THR A 140 -1.21 3.26 -10.39
C THR A 140 -0.55 4.60 -10.70
N SER A 141 0.02 5.23 -9.67
CA SER A 141 0.97 6.34 -9.79
C SER A 141 2.44 5.88 -9.77
N GLY A 142 2.70 4.55 -9.91
CA GLY A 142 4.05 3.99 -9.96
C GLY A 142 4.20 2.69 -9.18
N ASP A 143 4.51 2.76 -7.88
CA ASP A 143 4.89 1.62 -7.04
C ASP A 143 3.87 0.49 -6.97
N THR A 144 2.56 0.82 -6.86
CA THR A 144 1.51 -0.19 -6.75
C THR A 144 1.42 -1.05 -8.00
N GLY A 145 1.49 -0.41 -9.19
CA GLY A 145 1.43 -1.13 -10.46
C GLY A 145 2.59 -2.09 -10.62
N LYS A 146 3.81 -1.62 -10.37
CA LYS A 146 4.99 -2.48 -10.46
C LYS A 146 4.93 -3.65 -9.47
N ALA A 147 4.56 -3.40 -8.22
CA ALA A 147 4.46 -4.46 -7.21
C ALA A 147 3.35 -5.48 -7.55
N ALA A 148 2.22 -5.02 -8.12
CA ALA A 148 1.15 -5.91 -8.59
C ALA A 148 1.61 -6.75 -9.78
N LEU A 149 2.22 -6.14 -10.80
CA LEU A 149 2.76 -6.84 -11.96
C LEU A 149 3.76 -7.94 -11.53
N GLU A 150 4.65 -7.63 -10.59
CA GLU A 150 5.65 -8.59 -10.11
C GLU A 150 5.03 -9.70 -9.26
N GLY A 151 4.04 -9.37 -8.42
CA GLY A 151 3.35 -10.34 -7.57
C GLY A 151 2.50 -11.34 -8.38
N PHE A 152 1.79 -10.86 -9.40
CA PHE A 152 0.91 -11.67 -10.23
C PHE A 152 1.60 -12.32 -11.44
N ARG A 153 2.87 -12.01 -11.69
CA ARG A 153 3.62 -12.55 -12.81
C ARG A 153 3.60 -14.08 -12.88
N ASN A 154 3.13 -14.62 -14.00
CA ASN A 154 3.07 -16.06 -14.29
C ASN A 154 2.25 -16.87 -13.26
N ILE A 155 1.30 -16.26 -12.57
CA ILE A 155 0.33 -16.98 -11.74
C ILE A 155 -0.75 -17.56 -12.67
N SER A 156 -0.96 -18.86 -12.58
CA SER A 156 -1.96 -19.56 -13.39
C SER A 156 -3.36 -19.03 -13.15
N ASP A 157 -4.16 -18.95 -14.21
CA ASP A 157 -5.57 -18.49 -14.18
C ASP A 157 -5.80 -17.05 -13.70
N ILE A 158 -4.74 -16.28 -13.52
CA ILE A 158 -4.83 -14.86 -13.19
C ILE A 158 -4.07 -14.06 -14.23
N ASN A 159 -4.75 -13.10 -14.83
CA ASN A 159 -4.18 -12.12 -15.74
C ASN A 159 -4.20 -10.74 -15.05
N ILE A 160 -3.28 -9.86 -15.42
CA ILE A 160 -3.22 -8.51 -14.85
C ILE A 160 -2.99 -7.47 -15.93
N MET A 161 -3.77 -6.40 -15.87
CA MET A 161 -3.58 -5.21 -16.69
C MET A 161 -3.42 -3.98 -15.81
N VAL A 162 -2.33 -3.24 -16.03
CA VAL A 162 -1.98 -2.05 -15.25
C VAL A 162 -2.00 -0.83 -16.13
N PHE A 163 -2.66 0.22 -15.64
CA PHE A 163 -2.74 1.54 -16.26
C PHE A 163 -1.99 2.57 -15.41
N TYR A 164 -1.17 3.39 -16.05
CA TYR A 164 -0.42 4.45 -15.37
C TYR A 164 -0.46 5.75 -16.19
N PRO A 165 -0.43 6.95 -15.57
CA PRO A 165 -0.34 8.21 -16.28
C PRO A 165 1.02 8.29 -16.99
N SER A 166 1.02 8.51 -18.32
CA SER A 166 2.23 8.49 -19.14
C SER A 166 3.29 9.52 -18.68
N ASP A 167 2.83 10.65 -18.12
CA ASP A 167 3.67 11.76 -17.67
C ASP A 167 3.69 11.96 -16.15
N GLY A 168 3.00 11.09 -15.40
CA GLY A 168 2.83 11.24 -13.95
C GLY A 168 3.65 10.27 -13.09
N VAL A 169 4.66 9.57 -13.65
CA VAL A 169 5.51 8.63 -12.93
C VAL A 169 6.99 8.92 -13.21
N SER A 170 7.87 8.63 -12.23
CA SER A 170 9.30 8.83 -12.43
C SER A 170 9.84 7.95 -13.58
N PRO A 171 10.90 8.37 -14.27
CA PRO A 171 11.48 7.59 -15.38
C PRO A 171 11.83 6.15 -14.97
N LEU A 172 12.35 5.95 -13.76
CA LEU A 172 12.69 4.62 -13.26
C LEU A 172 11.46 3.76 -12.97
N GLN A 173 10.40 4.36 -12.40
CA GLN A 173 9.12 3.66 -12.19
C GLN A 173 8.45 3.31 -13.52
N LYS A 174 8.53 4.19 -14.52
CA LYS A 174 8.06 3.91 -15.89
C LYS A 174 8.79 2.72 -16.48
N ASP A 175 10.13 2.70 -16.40
CA ASP A 175 10.94 1.56 -16.84
C ASP A 175 10.60 0.28 -16.10
N GLN A 176 10.38 0.33 -14.79
CA GLN A 176 9.95 -0.84 -14.00
C GLN A 176 8.67 -1.48 -14.55
N MET A 177 7.71 -0.69 -15.02
CA MET A 177 6.45 -1.19 -15.58
C MET A 177 6.62 -1.60 -17.05
N GLN A 178 7.22 -0.78 -17.88
CA GLN A 178 7.40 -1.04 -19.31
C GLN A 178 8.26 -2.27 -19.59
N LYS A 179 9.23 -2.56 -18.72
CA LYS A 179 10.15 -3.71 -18.83
C LYS A 179 9.70 -4.94 -18.07
N GLN A 180 8.43 -4.97 -17.60
CA GLN A 180 7.89 -6.11 -16.86
C GLN A 180 7.85 -7.38 -17.72
N SER A 181 8.37 -8.48 -17.19
CA SER A 181 8.26 -9.82 -17.80
C SER A 181 7.00 -10.55 -17.32
N GLY A 182 6.64 -11.60 -18.01
CA GLY A 182 5.48 -12.45 -17.70
C GLY A 182 4.54 -12.60 -18.90
N ASN A 183 3.85 -13.74 -19.00
CA ASN A 183 2.95 -14.03 -20.11
C ASN A 183 1.51 -13.54 -19.85
N ASN A 184 1.17 -13.35 -18.59
CA ASN A 184 -0.15 -12.97 -18.11
C ASN A 184 -0.25 -11.49 -17.70
N VAL A 185 0.69 -10.64 -18.15
CA VAL A 185 0.75 -9.23 -17.78
C VAL A 185 0.54 -8.32 -18.99
N ARG A 186 -0.16 -7.20 -18.79
CA ARG A 186 -0.29 -6.09 -19.74
C ARG A 186 -0.10 -4.78 -19.00
N VAL A 187 0.48 -3.81 -19.69
CA VAL A 187 0.71 -2.45 -19.17
C VAL A 187 0.38 -1.46 -20.27
N ALA A 188 -0.38 -0.42 -19.94
CA ALA A 188 -0.67 0.68 -20.84
C ALA A 188 -0.48 2.03 -20.15
N GLY A 189 0.21 2.95 -20.80
CA GLY A 189 0.22 4.35 -20.44
C GLY A 189 -1.15 4.98 -20.75
N ILE A 190 -1.59 5.95 -19.95
CA ILE A 190 -2.79 6.73 -20.23
C ILE A 190 -2.40 8.18 -20.49
N ASP A 191 -2.95 8.75 -21.55
CA ASP A 191 -2.92 10.20 -21.76
C ASP A 191 -3.90 10.85 -20.78
N GLY A 192 -3.40 11.25 -19.63
CA GLY A 192 -4.16 11.75 -18.47
C GLY A 192 -3.38 11.59 -17.18
N ASN A 193 -4.02 11.96 -16.07
CA ASN A 193 -3.46 11.83 -14.73
C ASN A 193 -3.90 10.53 -14.02
N PHE A 194 -3.44 10.35 -12.77
CA PHE A 194 -3.78 9.17 -11.98
C PHE A 194 -5.29 9.06 -11.68
N ASP A 195 -5.94 10.18 -11.43
CA ASP A 195 -7.40 10.20 -11.15
C ASP A 195 -8.22 9.84 -12.39
N ASP A 196 -7.74 10.21 -13.60
CA ASP A 196 -8.34 9.77 -14.87
C ASP A 196 -8.27 8.23 -14.99
N ALA A 197 -7.11 7.64 -14.74
CA ALA A 197 -6.90 6.20 -14.76
C ALA A 197 -7.80 5.47 -13.74
N GLN A 198 -7.85 5.97 -12.52
CA GLN A 198 -8.65 5.39 -11.44
C GLN A 198 -10.14 5.51 -11.72
N SER A 199 -10.59 6.66 -12.25
CA SER A 199 -11.97 6.89 -12.62
C SER A 199 -12.42 6.02 -13.79
N ALA A 200 -11.55 5.79 -14.78
CA ALA A 200 -11.83 4.88 -15.88
C ALA A 200 -12.06 3.44 -15.39
N LEU A 201 -11.18 2.93 -14.51
CA LEU A 201 -11.38 1.61 -13.92
C LEU A 201 -12.64 1.52 -13.06
N LYS A 202 -12.93 2.56 -12.26
CA LYS A 202 -14.16 2.59 -11.47
C LYS A 202 -15.41 2.50 -12.37
N ARG A 203 -15.42 3.20 -13.50
CA ARG A 203 -16.51 3.08 -14.50
C ARG A 203 -16.62 1.65 -15.02
N ILE A 204 -15.53 0.98 -15.33
CA ILE A 204 -15.53 -0.43 -15.79
C ILE A 204 -16.15 -1.36 -14.74
N PHE A 205 -15.75 -1.24 -13.48
CA PHE A 205 -16.30 -2.05 -12.39
C PHE A 205 -17.80 -1.81 -12.14
N MET A 206 -18.32 -0.65 -12.54
CA MET A 206 -19.73 -0.25 -12.37
C MET A 206 -20.53 -0.35 -13.67
N SER A 207 -19.93 -0.79 -14.77
CA SER A 207 -20.57 -0.92 -16.09
C SER A 207 -20.99 -2.35 -16.39
N GLY A 208 -21.80 -2.53 -17.44
CA GLY A 208 -22.19 -3.84 -17.97
C GLY A 208 -21.03 -4.70 -18.49
N LEU A 209 -19.83 -4.12 -18.65
CA LEU A 209 -18.62 -4.87 -19.05
C LEU A 209 -18.22 -5.92 -18.00
N ARG A 210 -18.52 -5.68 -16.72
CA ARG A 210 -18.26 -6.65 -15.66
C ARG A 210 -19.15 -7.90 -15.80
N GLU A 211 -20.41 -7.70 -16.13
CA GLU A 211 -21.38 -8.77 -16.37
C GLU A 211 -21.01 -9.54 -17.65
N GLU A 212 -20.70 -8.84 -18.74
CA GLU A 212 -20.23 -9.42 -20.00
C GLU A 212 -18.97 -10.28 -19.80
N ALA A 213 -17.99 -9.77 -19.05
CA ALA A 213 -16.78 -10.52 -18.70
C ALA A 213 -17.12 -11.82 -17.94
N SER A 214 -18.05 -11.74 -16.98
CA SER A 214 -18.49 -12.89 -16.21
C SER A 214 -19.17 -13.96 -17.08
N GLU A 215 -19.99 -13.55 -18.06
CA GLU A 215 -20.62 -14.44 -19.04
C GLU A 215 -19.59 -15.10 -19.96
N LYS A 216 -18.53 -14.38 -20.33
CA LYS A 216 -17.40 -14.90 -21.10
C LYS A 216 -16.42 -15.75 -20.25
N GLY A 217 -16.68 -15.97 -18.97
CA GLY A 217 -15.81 -16.77 -18.09
C GLY A 217 -14.60 -16.00 -17.52
N VAL A 218 -14.69 -14.67 -17.41
CA VAL A 218 -13.66 -13.82 -16.81
C VAL A 218 -14.25 -13.07 -15.60
N LEU A 219 -13.57 -13.12 -14.45
CA LEU A 219 -13.92 -12.39 -13.25
C LEU A 219 -12.99 -11.18 -13.08
N PHE A 220 -13.55 -9.98 -13.05
CA PHE A 220 -12.78 -8.77 -12.74
C PHE A 220 -12.49 -8.66 -11.25
N SER A 221 -11.24 -8.36 -10.91
CA SER A 221 -10.80 -8.04 -9.57
C SER A 221 -9.79 -6.89 -9.60
N SER A 222 -9.38 -6.39 -8.43
CA SER A 222 -8.44 -5.27 -8.35
C SER A 222 -7.30 -5.57 -7.39
N ALA A 223 -6.08 -5.16 -7.78
CA ALA A 223 -4.92 -5.16 -6.89
C ALA A 223 -4.65 -3.79 -6.26
N ASN A 224 -5.54 -2.82 -6.39
CA ASN A 224 -5.47 -1.57 -5.65
C ASN A 224 -5.69 -1.79 -4.13
N SER A 225 -5.38 -0.79 -3.32
CA SER A 225 -5.49 -0.88 -1.85
C SER A 225 -6.92 -1.08 -1.34
N ILE A 226 -7.93 -0.93 -2.21
CA ILE A 226 -9.34 -1.21 -1.91
C ILE A 226 -9.61 -2.69 -1.64
N ASN A 227 -8.81 -3.61 -2.17
CA ASN A 227 -8.98 -5.04 -1.89
C ASN A 227 -8.51 -5.37 -0.47
N ILE A 228 -9.33 -6.10 0.28
CA ILE A 228 -9.01 -6.52 1.66
C ILE A 228 -7.75 -7.39 1.73
N GLY A 229 -7.46 -8.16 0.68
CA GLY A 229 -6.23 -8.95 0.54
C GLY A 229 -4.94 -8.12 0.49
N ARG A 230 -5.07 -6.79 0.25
CA ARG A 230 -3.98 -5.83 0.35
C ARG A 230 -3.82 -5.26 1.76
N LEU A 231 -4.92 -5.16 2.52
CA LEU A 231 -4.91 -4.59 3.86
C LEU A 231 -4.41 -5.59 4.91
N LEU A 232 -4.98 -6.79 4.94
CA LEU A 232 -4.70 -7.75 6.00
C LEU A 232 -3.21 -8.12 6.16
N PRO A 233 -2.42 -8.35 5.09
CA PRO A 233 -1.00 -8.64 5.24
C PRO A 233 -0.19 -7.49 5.85
N GLN A 234 -0.72 -6.27 5.85
CA GLN A 234 -0.03 -5.12 6.41
C GLN A 234 -0.08 -5.09 7.94
N ILE A 235 -1.02 -5.80 8.57
CA ILE A 235 -1.08 -5.94 10.03
C ILE A 235 0.16 -6.66 10.57
N ILE A 236 0.69 -7.61 9.80
CA ILE A 236 1.79 -8.49 10.20
C ILE A 236 3.04 -7.70 10.58
N TYR A 237 3.43 -6.72 9.77
CA TYR A 237 4.68 -6.01 10.02
C TYR A 237 4.61 -5.07 11.22
N TYR A 238 3.46 -4.64 11.69
CA TYR A 238 3.33 -3.90 12.94
C TYR A 238 3.60 -4.80 14.15
N VAL A 239 3.09 -6.04 14.12
CA VAL A 239 3.42 -7.05 15.12
C VAL A 239 4.92 -7.37 15.06
N TRP A 240 5.47 -7.54 13.85
CA TRP A 240 6.89 -7.82 13.65
C TRP A 240 7.80 -6.69 14.16
N ILE A 241 7.47 -5.44 13.89
CA ILE A 241 8.19 -4.26 14.39
C ILE A 241 8.23 -4.29 15.92
N TRP A 242 7.11 -4.51 16.57
CA TRP A 242 7.06 -4.65 18.03
C TRP A 242 7.99 -5.75 18.54
N LEU A 243 7.96 -6.93 17.96
CA LEU A 243 8.82 -8.04 18.34
C LEU A 243 10.31 -7.66 18.18
N GLN A 244 10.68 -6.96 17.10
CA GLN A 244 12.06 -6.49 16.87
C GLN A 244 12.47 -5.44 17.91
N LEU A 245 11.62 -4.47 18.23
CA LEU A 245 11.90 -3.44 19.25
C LEU A 245 12.11 -4.04 20.63
N ARG A 246 11.34 -5.06 20.99
CA ARG A 246 11.52 -5.81 22.24
C ARG A 246 12.82 -6.62 22.22
N LYS A 247 13.11 -7.29 21.12
CA LYS A 247 14.29 -8.14 20.96
C LYS A 247 15.61 -7.34 21.02
N ASN A 248 15.62 -6.15 20.44
CA ASN A 248 16.79 -5.27 20.42
C ASN A 248 16.84 -4.28 21.60
N HIS A 249 15.94 -4.43 22.58
CA HIS A 249 15.85 -3.58 23.78
C HIS A 249 15.63 -2.09 23.48
N SER A 250 14.96 -1.76 22.37
CA SER A 250 14.55 -0.38 22.07
C SER A 250 13.36 0.06 22.93
N ILE A 251 12.52 -0.89 23.37
CA ILE A 251 11.42 -0.66 24.31
C ILE A 251 11.39 -1.71 25.41
N GLY A 252 10.89 -1.32 26.58
CA GLY A 252 10.68 -2.17 27.74
C GLY A 252 9.47 -3.09 27.63
N GLU A 253 9.20 -3.90 28.67
CA GLU A 253 8.16 -4.93 28.65
C GLU A 253 6.74 -4.38 28.45
N ASN A 254 6.39 -3.32 29.16
CA ASN A 254 5.08 -2.71 29.14
C ASN A 254 5.08 -1.34 28.43
N GLU A 255 6.15 -1.07 27.67
CA GLU A 255 6.30 0.21 27.01
C GLU A 255 5.56 0.25 25.69
N ARG A 256 4.79 1.33 25.48
CA ARG A 256 4.17 1.62 24.18
C ARG A 256 5.16 2.37 23.29
N PHE A 257 5.00 2.21 21.99
CA PHE A 257 5.79 2.96 21.02
C PHE A 257 4.87 3.64 19.99
N ASN A 258 5.31 4.79 19.52
CA ASN A 258 4.60 5.55 18.50
C ASN A 258 5.05 5.10 17.11
N VAL A 259 4.19 5.30 16.11
CA VAL A 259 4.52 5.03 14.70
C VAL A 259 4.15 6.21 13.85
N VAL A 260 5.09 6.66 13.00
CA VAL A 260 4.85 7.70 11.99
C VAL A 260 4.77 7.03 10.62
N VAL A 261 3.64 7.20 9.95
CA VAL A 261 3.34 6.53 8.68
C VAL A 261 3.20 7.58 7.58
N PRO A 262 4.07 7.56 6.55
CA PRO A 262 3.84 8.36 5.34
C PRO A 262 2.57 7.83 4.67
N THR A 263 1.54 8.69 4.58
CA THR A 263 0.18 8.25 4.30
C THR A 263 -0.38 8.87 3.02
N GLY A 264 -0.81 8.00 2.10
CA GLY A 264 -1.66 8.33 0.96
C GLY A 264 -3.03 7.66 1.12
N ASN A 265 -3.21 6.46 0.56
CA ASN A 265 -4.49 5.72 0.56
C ASN A 265 -4.90 5.10 1.92
N PHE A 266 -4.32 5.50 3.01
CA PHE A 266 -4.63 5.12 4.39
C PHE A 266 -4.49 3.62 4.74
N GLY A 267 -4.14 2.76 3.80
CA GLY A 267 -4.07 1.31 4.03
C GLY A 267 -3.02 0.93 5.08
N ASN A 268 -1.84 1.51 5.01
CA ASN A 268 -0.73 1.23 5.92
C ASN A 268 -1.07 1.63 7.37
N ILE A 269 -1.48 2.87 7.60
CA ILE A 269 -1.82 3.34 8.95
C ILE A 269 -3.08 2.66 9.52
N LEU A 270 -4.06 2.33 8.68
CA LEU A 270 -5.22 1.54 9.08
C LEU A 270 -4.80 0.14 9.57
N ALA A 271 -3.83 -0.50 8.91
CA ALA A 271 -3.29 -1.76 9.39
C ALA A 271 -2.57 -1.61 10.75
N GLY A 272 -1.91 -0.47 10.99
CA GLY A 272 -1.36 -0.11 12.30
C GLY A 272 -2.44 0.04 13.36
N TRP A 273 -3.53 0.73 13.04
CA TRP A 273 -4.68 0.86 13.92
C TRP A 273 -5.30 -0.54 14.24
N MET A 274 -5.51 -1.37 13.22
CA MET A 274 -5.98 -2.75 13.43
C MET A 274 -4.99 -3.58 14.26
N ALA A 275 -3.69 -3.37 14.11
CA ALA A 275 -2.67 -4.04 14.92
C ALA A 275 -2.76 -3.64 16.39
N LYS A 276 -3.06 -2.37 16.68
CA LYS A 276 -3.32 -1.88 18.04
C LYS A 276 -4.55 -2.55 18.64
N GLU A 277 -5.64 -2.63 17.89
CA GLU A 277 -6.89 -3.28 18.32
C GLU A 277 -6.71 -4.76 18.67
N ILE A 278 -5.82 -5.47 17.99
CA ILE A 278 -5.56 -6.89 18.29
C ILE A 278 -4.47 -7.11 19.37
N GLY A 279 -3.98 -6.03 20.00
CA GLY A 279 -3.12 -6.09 21.20
C GLY A 279 -1.66 -5.69 21.02
N VAL A 280 -1.24 -5.14 19.87
CA VAL A 280 0.12 -4.55 19.75
C VAL A 280 0.16 -3.29 20.59
N PRO A 281 1.17 -3.09 21.48
CA PRO A 281 1.23 -1.93 22.39
C PRO A 281 1.66 -0.67 21.66
N LEU A 282 0.87 -0.25 20.68
CA LEU A 282 1.03 1.01 19.97
C LEU A 282 0.54 2.19 20.83
N GLY A 283 1.34 3.24 20.88
CA GLY A 283 0.95 4.54 21.40
C GLY A 283 0.18 5.32 20.35
N GLN A 284 0.73 6.49 19.97
CA GLN A 284 0.16 7.32 18.91
C GLN A 284 0.50 6.75 17.53
N LEU A 285 -0.48 6.75 16.64
CA LEU A 285 -0.30 6.61 15.21
C LEU A 285 -0.28 8.02 14.59
N ILE A 286 0.80 8.36 13.90
CA ILE A 286 0.96 9.67 13.28
C ILE A 286 0.78 9.54 11.77
N CYS A 287 -0.31 10.13 11.28
CA CYS A 287 -0.64 10.22 9.87
C CYS A 287 0.14 11.36 9.23
N ALA A 288 1.25 11.07 8.57
CA ALA A 288 2.07 12.06 7.90
C ALA A 288 1.62 12.27 6.46
N SER A 289 1.27 13.52 6.11
CA SER A 289 0.88 13.95 4.77
C SER A 289 1.97 14.85 4.15
N ASN A 290 2.01 14.92 2.81
CA ASN A 290 2.71 16.00 2.11
C ASN A 290 1.78 17.23 1.97
N GLU A 291 2.01 18.09 0.98
CA GLU A 291 1.19 19.29 0.73
C GLU A 291 -0.29 18.92 0.43
N ASN A 292 -0.56 17.71 -0.07
CA ASN A 292 -1.91 17.17 -0.20
C ASN A 292 -2.43 16.67 1.17
N LYS A 293 -2.66 17.58 2.09
CA LYS A 293 -2.86 17.33 3.53
C LYS A 293 -4.31 17.10 3.95
N VAL A 294 -5.16 16.57 3.07
CA VAL A 294 -6.59 16.36 3.36
C VAL A 294 -6.83 15.54 4.63
N LEU A 295 -5.99 14.51 4.87
CA LEU A 295 -6.08 13.68 6.08
C LEU A 295 -5.66 14.45 7.34
N THR A 296 -4.60 15.24 7.27
CA THR A 296 -4.17 16.10 8.39
C THR A 296 -5.28 17.06 8.80
N ASP A 297 -5.87 17.76 7.81
CA ASP A 297 -6.95 18.71 8.07
C ASP A 297 -8.20 17.99 8.63
N PHE A 298 -8.51 16.77 8.17
CA PHE A 298 -9.58 15.98 8.75
C PHE A 298 -9.34 15.67 10.23
N PHE A 299 -8.15 15.20 10.60
CA PHE A 299 -7.84 14.89 12.00
C PHE A 299 -7.79 16.15 12.90
N GLU A 300 -7.60 17.34 12.33
CA GLU A 300 -7.64 18.60 13.04
C GLU A 300 -9.05 19.19 13.16
N THR A 301 -9.93 18.95 12.19
CA THR A 301 -11.21 19.70 12.07
C THR A 301 -12.46 18.84 12.00
N GLY A 302 -12.33 17.52 11.80
CA GLY A 302 -13.45 16.62 11.49
C GLY A 302 -14.02 16.78 10.09
N VAL A 303 -13.45 17.66 9.23
CA VAL A 303 -13.95 17.93 7.89
C VAL A 303 -13.02 17.31 6.85
N TYR A 304 -13.57 16.42 6.02
CA TYR A 304 -12.90 15.91 4.84
C TYR A 304 -13.34 16.71 3.61
N ASP A 305 -12.42 17.45 2.99
CA ASP A 305 -12.72 18.38 1.90
C ASP A 305 -11.71 18.22 0.76
N ILE A 306 -12.17 17.81 -0.43
CA ILE A 306 -11.36 17.68 -1.64
C ILE A 306 -11.47 18.88 -2.59
N ASN A 307 -12.25 19.91 -2.23
CA ASN A 307 -12.38 21.16 -3.00
C ASN A 307 -11.15 22.05 -2.75
N ARG A 308 -9.99 21.58 -3.15
CA ARG A 308 -8.70 22.23 -2.94
C ARG A 308 -7.77 21.99 -4.12
N GLU A 309 -6.69 22.73 -4.17
CA GLU A 309 -5.62 22.51 -5.13
C GLU A 309 -4.94 21.14 -4.91
N PHE A 310 -4.60 20.47 -6.01
CA PHE A 310 -3.82 19.24 -6.02
C PHE A 310 -2.37 19.55 -6.38
N TYR A 311 -1.45 19.10 -5.54
CA TYR A 311 -0.02 19.32 -5.70
C TYR A 311 0.67 18.04 -6.19
N LEU A 312 1.47 18.17 -7.26
CA LEU A 312 2.41 17.11 -7.66
C LEU A 312 3.70 17.32 -6.87
N THR A 313 4.13 16.33 -6.11
CA THR A 313 5.28 16.41 -5.21
C THR A 313 6.33 15.34 -5.51
N GLU A 314 7.49 15.42 -4.86
CA GLU A 314 8.54 14.40 -4.92
C GLU A 314 8.19 13.12 -4.14
N SER A 315 7.07 13.12 -3.40
CA SER A 315 6.51 11.94 -2.70
C SER A 315 5.21 11.44 -3.34
N PRO A 316 5.22 10.98 -4.61
CA PRO A 316 4.03 10.80 -5.44
C PRO A 316 3.04 9.77 -4.91
N SER A 317 3.46 8.80 -4.08
CA SER A 317 2.53 7.85 -3.46
C SER A 317 1.63 8.46 -2.39
N MET A 318 1.90 9.71 -1.99
CA MET A 318 1.12 10.51 -1.04
C MET A 318 0.30 11.61 -1.74
N ASP A 319 0.45 11.79 -3.05
CA ASP A 319 -0.30 12.77 -3.85
C ASP A 319 -1.72 12.25 -4.07
N ILE A 320 -2.60 12.51 -3.12
CA ILE A 320 -4.00 12.09 -3.14
C ILE A 320 -4.90 13.18 -2.54
N LEU A 321 -6.12 13.27 -3.05
CA LEU A 321 -7.22 13.99 -2.40
C LEU A 321 -8.26 13.01 -1.85
N ILE A 322 -8.44 11.83 -2.49
CA ILE A 322 -9.35 10.79 -2.03
C ILE A 322 -8.54 9.62 -1.48
N SER A 323 -8.53 9.46 -0.17
CA SER A 323 -7.85 8.39 0.54
C SER A 323 -8.75 7.17 0.68
N SER A 324 -8.56 6.16 -0.19
CA SER A 324 -9.52 5.08 -0.37
C SER A 324 -9.82 4.24 0.87
N ASN A 325 -8.81 3.88 1.68
CA ASN A 325 -9.06 3.07 2.89
C ASN A 325 -9.53 3.89 4.09
N PHE A 326 -9.58 5.21 3.97
CA PHE A 326 -10.13 6.06 5.01
C PHE A 326 -11.61 5.75 5.26
N GLU A 327 -12.33 5.33 4.24
CA GLU A 327 -13.71 4.82 4.36
C GLU A 327 -13.83 3.63 5.33
N ARG A 328 -12.82 2.72 5.35
CA ARG A 328 -12.79 1.61 6.31
C ARG A 328 -12.60 2.09 7.74
N PHE A 329 -11.75 3.09 7.93
CA PHE A 329 -11.56 3.71 9.24
C PHE A 329 -12.85 4.38 9.72
N LEU A 330 -13.50 5.16 8.86
CA LEU A 330 -14.80 5.79 9.16
C LEU A 330 -15.86 4.75 9.56
N TYR A 331 -15.87 3.58 8.91
CA TYR A 331 -16.82 2.53 9.24
C TYR A 331 -16.67 2.09 10.70
N TYR A 332 -15.45 1.89 11.18
CA TYR A 332 -15.22 1.51 12.58
C TYR A 332 -15.50 2.64 13.57
N VAL A 333 -15.17 3.87 13.18
CA VAL A 333 -15.40 5.07 14.01
C VAL A 333 -16.90 5.40 14.13
N LEU A 334 -17.62 5.42 13.02
CA LEU A 334 -19.04 5.78 12.99
C LEU A 334 -19.96 4.64 13.41
N GLY A 335 -19.50 3.39 13.40
CA GLY A 335 -20.25 2.19 13.77
C GLY A 335 -21.51 1.93 12.93
N SER A 336 -21.64 2.58 11.74
CA SER A 336 -22.85 2.54 10.92
C SER A 336 -22.53 2.62 9.42
N ALA A 337 -22.97 1.60 8.68
CA ALA A 337 -22.86 1.57 7.22
C ALA A 337 -23.64 2.71 6.55
N ASP A 338 -24.81 3.06 7.08
CA ASP A 338 -25.64 4.16 6.55
C ASP A 338 -24.94 5.52 6.69
N LYS A 339 -24.29 5.78 7.81
CA LYS A 339 -23.51 7.02 8.01
C LYS A 339 -22.33 7.09 7.04
N VAL A 340 -21.62 5.99 6.82
CA VAL A 340 -20.52 5.92 5.84
C VAL A 340 -21.05 6.12 4.42
N ALA A 341 -22.16 5.48 4.05
CA ALA A 341 -22.80 5.67 2.75
C ALA A 341 -23.19 7.12 2.51
N ALA A 342 -23.76 7.79 3.55
CA ALA A 342 -24.11 9.21 3.49
C ALA A 342 -22.87 10.10 3.31
N ALA A 343 -21.78 9.85 4.06
CA ALA A 343 -20.53 10.59 3.94
C ALA A 343 -19.92 10.43 2.54
N MET A 344 -19.88 9.20 2.01
CA MET A 344 -19.34 8.95 0.66
C MET A 344 -20.21 9.55 -0.44
N LYS A 345 -21.55 9.60 -0.26
CA LYS A 345 -22.47 10.30 -1.17
C LYS A 345 -22.22 11.82 -1.15
N ALA A 346 -22.02 12.42 0.03
CA ALA A 346 -21.70 13.83 0.18
C ALA A 346 -20.33 14.14 -0.48
N LEU A 347 -19.32 13.32 -0.26
CA LEU A 347 -18.00 13.46 -0.89
C LEU A 347 -18.12 13.45 -2.43
N ASN A 348 -18.88 12.51 -2.99
CA ASN A 348 -19.05 12.43 -4.46
C ASN A 348 -19.85 13.60 -5.03
N LYS A 349 -20.81 14.17 -4.30
CA LYS A 349 -21.71 15.22 -4.79
C LYS A 349 -21.19 16.62 -4.51
N GLU A 350 -20.62 16.83 -3.31
CA GLU A 350 -20.27 18.14 -2.77
C GLU A 350 -18.76 18.32 -2.61
N GLY A 351 -17.98 17.25 -2.78
CA GLY A 351 -16.53 17.25 -2.56
C GLY A 351 -16.15 17.28 -1.10
N ARG A 352 -17.10 17.15 -0.14
CA ARG A 352 -16.81 17.23 1.28
C ARG A 352 -17.84 16.52 2.15
N TYR A 353 -17.44 16.14 3.35
CA TYR A 353 -18.30 15.74 4.47
C TYR A 353 -17.67 16.13 5.80
N ALA A 354 -18.47 16.13 6.85
CA ALA A 354 -18.01 16.38 8.21
C ALA A 354 -18.46 15.25 9.15
N VAL A 355 -17.66 14.98 10.15
CA VAL A 355 -17.93 14.05 11.26
C VAL A 355 -17.83 14.88 12.54
N SER A 356 -18.76 14.68 13.48
CA SER A 356 -18.78 15.46 14.71
C SER A 356 -17.60 15.12 15.63
N GLU A 357 -17.21 16.06 16.50
CA GLU A 357 -16.19 15.81 17.52
C GLU A 357 -16.56 14.64 18.44
N GLU A 358 -17.83 14.45 18.76
CA GLU A 358 -18.33 13.36 19.59
C GLU A 358 -18.11 12.00 18.92
N GLU A 359 -18.38 11.90 17.61
CA GLU A 359 -18.15 10.68 16.83
C GLU A 359 -16.66 10.37 16.63
N LEU A 360 -15.81 11.39 16.62
CA LEU A 360 -14.37 11.25 16.45
C LEU A 360 -13.59 11.14 17.77
N ALA A 361 -14.21 11.41 18.92
CA ALA A 361 -13.50 11.58 20.20
C ALA A 361 -12.57 10.40 20.53
N ASP A 362 -13.04 9.17 20.35
CA ASP A 362 -12.24 7.98 20.59
C ASP A 362 -11.12 7.81 19.55
N ALA A 363 -11.40 8.15 18.30
CA ALA A 363 -10.46 8.00 17.18
C ALA A 363 -9.38 9.09 17.15
N LEU A 364 -9.72 10.34 17.52
CA LEU A 364 -8.78 11.46 17.59
C LEU A 364 -7.73 11.30 18.71
N GLY A 365 -8.03 10.52 19.76
CA GLY A 365 -7.05 10.16 20.79
C GLY A 365 -5.96 9.18 20.29
N GLU A 366 -6.17 8.53 19.18
CA GLU A 366 -5.32 7.45 18.68
C GLU A 366 -4.50 7.82 17.45
N ILE A 367 -5.03 8.70 16.57
CA ILE A 367 -4.36 9.13 15.34
C ILE A 367 -4.18 10.65 15.34
N THR A 368 -2.94 11.07 15.17
CA THR A 368 -2.57 12.48 15.05
C THR A 368 -2.19 12.80 13.60
N GLY A 369 -2.79 13.83 13.01
CA GLY A 369 -2.40 14.35 11.70
C GLY A 369 -1.15 15.23 11.76
N GLY A 370 -0.36 15.21 10.70
CA GLY A 370 0.73 16.15 10.50
C GLY A 370 1.16 16.18 9.03
N TRP A 371 1.74 17.29 8.57
CA TRP A 371 2.16 17.43 7.19
C TRP A 371 3.53 18.09 7.06
N ALA A 372 4.19 17.91 5.93
CA ALA A 372 5.44 18.58 5.61
C ALA A 372 5.43 19.05 4.15
N SER A 373 6.04 20.21 3.88
CA SER A 373 6.25 20.69 2.53
C SER A 373 7.40 19.94 1.84
N SER A 374 7.48 20.08 0.50
CA SER A 374 8.63 19.60 -0.28
C SER A 374 9.96 20.14 0.25
N GLU A 375 9.98 21.40 0.71
CA GLU A 375 11.18 22.00 1.31
C GLU A 375 11.52 21.39 2.68
N ASP A 376 10.52 21.13 3.54
CA ASP A 376 10.72 20.42 4.81
C ASP A 376 11.26 19.02 4.58
N MET A 377 10.72 18.31 3.60
CA MET A 377 11.15 16.97 3.18
C MET A 377 12.60 16.98 2.72
N LYS A 378 13.00 17.91 1.83
CA LYS A 378 14.38 18.05 1.35
C LYS A 378 15.35 18.33 2.50
N ARG A 379 14.98 19.26 3.40
CA ARG A 379 15.76 19.52 4.61
C ARG A 379 15.90 18.28 5.50
N ALA A 380 14.83 17.51 5.66
CA ALA A 380 14.85 16.27 6.42
C ALA A 380 15.78 15.21 5.81
N MET A 381 15.70 14.97 4.48
CA MET A 381 16.61 14.05 3.78
C MET A 381 18.07 14.42 4.02
N LYS A 382 18.42 15.68 3.82
CA LYS A 382 19.79 16.19 4.01
C LYS A 382 20.26 16.05 5.46
N ALA A 383 19.46 16.51 6.42
CA ALA A 383 19.82 16.48 7.83
C ALA A 383 20.01 15.04 8.36
N VAL A 384 19.17 14.11 7.92
CA VAL A 384 19.29 12.70 8.32
C VAL A 384 20.53 12.05 7.72
N TYR A 385 20.82 12.32 6.44
CA TYR A 385 22.01 11.82 5.80
C TYR A 385 23.28 12.35 6.49
N GLU A 386 23.37 13.67 6.74
CA GLU A 386 24.52 14.29 7.39
C GLU A 386 24.71 13.85 8.87
N SER A 387 23.61 13.60 9.60
CA SER A 387 23.68 13.27 11.03
C SER A 387 23.85 11.80 11.32
N TYR A 388 23.33 10.92 10.45
CA TYR A 388 23.21 9.50 10.74
C TYR A 388 23.77 8.60 9.61
N ASP A 389 24.31 9.18 8.54
CA ASP A 389 24.73 8.44 7.34
C ASP A 389 23.62 7.50 6.84
N TYR A 390 22.36 8.02 6.88
CA TYR A 390 21.16 7.26 6.51
C TYR A 390 20.39 8.00 5.42
N LEU A 391 20.28 7.37 4.25
CA LEU A 391 19.59 7.91 3.10
C LEU A 391 18.12 7.50 3.14
N MET A 392 17.21 8.48 3.18
CA MET A 392 15.77 8.28 3.14
C MET A 392 15.20 8.49 1.74
N ASP A 393 14.13 7.78 1.40
CA ASP A 393 13.26 8.16 0.29
C ASP A 393 12.38 9.37 0.67
N PRO A 394 11.82 10.10 -0.31
CA PRO A 394 11.06 11.32 -0.03
C PRO A 394 9.83 11.09 0.85
N HIS A 395 9.14 9.95 0.75
CA HIS A 395 7.98 9.64 1.61
C HIS A 395 8.40 9.48 3.07
N THR A 396 9.47 8.70 3.31
CA THR A 396 10.06 8.52 4.64
C THR A 396 10.53 9.85 5.22
N ALA A 397 11.09 10.72 4.39
CA ALA A 397 11.54 12.05 4.80
C ALA A 397 10.38 12.98 5.20
N VAL A 398 9.24 12.92 4.51
CA VAL A 398 8.00 13.58 4.97
C VAL A 398 7.61 13.10 6.37
N ALA A 399 7.60 11.78 6.59
CA ALA A 399 7.27 11.22 7.91
C ALA A 399 8.26 11.66 8.99
N TYR A 400 9.57 11.71 8.69
CA TYR A 400 10.58 12.20 9.61
C TYR A 400 10.41 13.71 9.92
N ALA A 401 10.13 14.53 8.91
CA ALA A 401 9.89 15.96 9.11
C ALA A 401 8.68 16.22 10.01
N VAL A 402 7.59 15.47 9.81
CA VAL A 402 6.40 15.50 10.68
C VAL A 402 6.75 15.05 12.09
N TYR A 403 7.45 13.94 12.27
CA TYR A 403 7.93 13.45 13.56
C TYR A 403 8.72 14.53 14.31
N HIS A 404 9.71 15.10 13.65
CA HIS A 404 10.58 16.10 14.26
C HIS A 404 9.82 17.36 14.69
N ARG A 405 8.86 17.81 13.86
CA ARG A 405 8.00 18.96 14.17
C ARG A 405 7.09 18.67 15.37
N LEU A 406 6.33 17.57 15.36
CA LEU A 406 5.39 17.22 16.42
C LEU A 406 6.11 16.99 17.77
N ARG A 407 7.31 16.39 17.72
CA ARG A 407 8.14 16.23 18.92
C ARG A 407 8.59 17.59 19.50
N ARG A 408 9.01 18.52 18.65
CA ARG A 408 9.39 19.89 19.07
C ARG A 408 8.19 20.66 19.64
N GLU A 409 7.00 20.44 19.09
CA GLU A 409 5.75 21.03 19.59
C GLU A 409 5.23 20.37 20.87
N GLY A 410 5.86 19.30 21.35
CA GLY A 410 5.41 18.56 22.53
C GLY A 410 4.18 17.69 22.33
N LYS A 411 3.78 17.46 21.06
CA LYS A 411 2.64 16.59 20.69
C LYS A 411 3.01 15.10 20.70
N ILE A 412 4.30 14.77 20.71
CA ILE A 412 4.84 13.42 20.93
C ILE A 412 5.63 13.45 22.23
N GLU A 413 5.35 12.53 23.13
CA GLU A 413 6.03 12.42 24.42
C GLU A 413 7.54 12.21 24.23
N ARG A 414 8.36 12.95 24.97
CA ARG A 414 9.83 12.95 24.82
C ARG A 414 10.48 11.61 25.10
N HIS A 415 9.91 10.82 26.00
CA HIS A 415 10.44 9.51 26.43
C HIS A 415 9.84 8.33 25.67
N SER A 416 8.86 8.56 24.83
CA SER A 416 8.25 7.51 24.04
C SER A 416 9.08 7.21 22.78
N HIS A 417 9.45 5.93 22.60
CA HIS A 417 10.16 5.48 21.41
C HIS A 417 9.24 5.57 20.19
N THR A 418 9.74 6.08 19.08
CA THR A 418 8.96 6.25 17.85
C THR A 418 9.57 5.47 16.69
N VAL A 419 8.75 4.78 15.91
CA VAL A 419 9.16 4.11 14.68
C VAL A 419 8.68 4.90 13.47
N ILE A 420 9.60 5.21 12.57
CA ILE A 420 9.30 5.82 11.28
C ILE A 420 9.21 4.70 10.25
N ILE A 421 8.10 4.63 9.54
CA ILE A 421 7.88 3.64 8.49
C ILE A 421 8.57 4.09 7.22
N SER A 422 9.57 3.34 6.78
CA SER A 422 10.30 3.58 5.53
C SER A 422 9.72 2.72 4.41
N THR A 423 9.02 3.38 3.48
CA THR A 423 8.11 2.72 2.54
C THR A 423 8.73 2.38 1.20
N ALA A 424 9.86 2.98 0.84
CA ALA A 424 10.55 2.72 -0.43
C ALA A 424 12.07 2.86 -0.28
N HIS A 425 12.79 2.16 -1.15
CA HIS A 425 14.24 2.36 -1.26
C HIS A 425 14.53 3.72 -1.91
N PRO A 426 15.46 4.54 -1.37
CA PRO A 426 15.75 5.89 -1.87
C PRO A 426 16.13 5.90 -3.36
N TYR A 427 16.77 4.87 -3.85
CA TYR A 427 17.17 4.73 -5.26
C TYR A 427 16.01 4.63 -6.26
N LYS A 428 14.78 4.51 -5.80
CA LYS A 428 13.59 4.65 -6.68
C LYS A 428 13.34 6.10 -7.12
N PHE A 429 13.97 7.05 -6.44
CA PHE A 429 13.83 8.49 -6.64
C PHE A 429 15.19 9.12 -6.89
N PRO A 430 15.94 8.68 -7.94
CA PRO A 430 17.34 9.06 -8.11
C PRO A 430 17.54 10.56 -8.29
N GLY A 431 16.62 11.28 -8.95
CA GLY A 431 16.74 12.74 -9.15
C GLY A 431 16.81 13.48 -7.81
N ILE A 432 15.76 13.37 -6.98
CA ILE A 432 15.73 14.07 -5.68
C ILE A 432 16.88 13.62 -4.76
N VAL A 433 17.29 12.36 -4.81
CA VAL A 433 18.44 11.88 -4.03
C VAL A 433 19.74 12.52 -4.51
N ALA A 434 19.94 12.63 -5.83
CA ALA A 434 21.11 13.30 -6.40
C ALA A 434 21.13 14.79 -6.04
N GLU A 435 19.99 15.49 -6.13
CA GLU A 435 19.84 16.89 -5.71
C GLU A 435 20.30 17.09 -4.26
N ILE A 436 19.80 16.27 -3.33
CA ILE A 436 20.15 16.35 -1.89
C ILE A 436 21.64 16.09 -1.64
N LEU A 437 22.24 15.19 -2.41
CA LEU A 437 23.67 14.85 -2.31
C LEU A 437 24.57 15.81 -3.07
N GLY A 438 24.02 16.80 -3.77
CA GLY A 438 24.78 17.74 -4.61
C GLY A 438 25.46 17.08 -5.82
N LEU A 439 24.83 16.05 -6.39
CA LEU A 439 25.33 15.30 -7.53
C LEU A 439 24.69 15.80 -8.83
N ASP A 440 25.39 15.59 -9.95
CA ASP A 440 24.87 15.85 -11.28
C ASP A 440 23.75 14.85 -11.63
N GLU A 441 22.61 15.37 -12.10
CA GLU A 441 21.42 14.62 -12.48
C GLU A 441 21.33 14.29 -13.98
N THR A 442 22.33 14.71 -14.77
CA THR A 442 22.33 14.50 -16.23
C THR A 442 22.55 13.04 -16.61
N GLY A 443 22.00 12.63 -17.75
CA GLY A 443 22.10 11.27 -18.27
C GLY A 443 20.86 10.42 -18.00
N THR A 444 21.05 9.11 -18.03
CA THR A 444 19.97 8.15 -17.74
C THR A 444 19.73 8.02 -16.23
N PRO A 445 18.57 7.56 -15.78
CA PRO A 445 18.36 7.27 -14.36
C PRO A 445 19.43 6.33 -13.77
N TYR A 446 19.96 5.42 -14.57
CA TYR A 446 21.00 4.47 -14.16
C TYR A 446 22.38 5.14 -13.98
N ASP A 447 22.69 6.16 -14.78
CA ASP A 447 23.90 6.97 -14.58
C ASP A 447 23.83 7.71 -13.25
N VAL A 448 22.66 8.25 -12.91
CA VAL A 448 22.42 8.91 -11.62
C VAL A 448 22.56 7.91 -10.47
N LEU A 449 21.98 6.70 -10.58
CA LEU A 449 22.15 5.65 -9.59
C LEU A 449 23.62 5.30 -9.34
N ARG A 450 24.44 5.17 -10.37
CA ARG A 450 25.88 4.91 -10.23
C ARG A 450 26.63 6.03 -9.51
N ARG A 451 26.22 7.29 -9.73
CA ARG A 451 26.80 8.44 -9.01
C ARG A 451 26.41 8.42 -7.52
N ILE A 452 25.15 8.08 -7.21
CA ILE A 452 24.67 7.95 -5.83
C ILE A 452 25.42 6.82 -5.12
N GLU A 453 25.53 5.64 -5.74
CA GLU A 453 26.27 4.50 -5.19
C GLU A 453 27.73 4.87 -4.90
N LYS A 454 28.40 5.51 -5.86
CA LYS A 454 29.80 5.98 -5.69
C LYS A 454 29.95 6.97 -4.53
N LYS A 455 28.96 7.84 -4.33
CA LYS A 455 28.97 8.86 -3.27
C LYS A 455 28.68 8.30 -1.90
N THR A 456 27.72 7.37 -1.79
CA THR A 456 27.18 6.87 -0.52
C THR A 456 27.78 5.53 -0.09
N GLY A 457 28.35 4.77 -1.03
CA GLY A 457 28.76 3.38 -0.79
C GLY A 457 27.59 2.39 -0.64
N ILE A 458 26.34 2.85 -0.76
CA ILE A 458 25.15 1.98 -0.71
C ILE A 458 25.00 1.31 -2.07
N PRO A 459 25.01 -0.04 -2.14
CA PRO A 459 24.93 -0.74 -3.42
C PRO A 459 23.56 -0.54 -4.10
N ILE A 460 23.57 -0.44 -5.42
CA ILE A 460 22.32 -0.41 -6.20
C ILE A 460 21.60 -1.74 -6.00
N PRO A 461 20.34 -1.75 -5.53
CA PRO A 461 19.55 -2.98 -5.46
C PRO A 461 19.50 -3.68 -6.81
N PHE A 462 19.76 -4.99 -6.83
CA PHE A 462 19.73 -5.79 -8.06
C PHE A 462 18.46 -5.58 -8.88
N GLN A 463 17.31 -5.47 -8.19
CA GLN A 463 16.00 -5.26 -8.80
C GLN A 463 15.88 -3.94 -9.59
N LEU A 464 16.69 -2.95 -9.27
CA LEU A 464 16.75 -1.66 -9.98
C LEU A 464 17.87 -1.65 -11.04
N GLY A 465 19.03 -2.18 -10.72
CA GLY A 465 20.17 -2.23 -11.64
C GLY A 465 19.94 -3.13 -12.87
N ASP A 466 19.33 -4.29 -12.65
CA ASP A 466 19.01 -5.25 -13.71
C ASP A 466 18.04 -4.70 -14.79
N LEU A 467 17.27 -3.67 -14.45
CA LEU A 467 16.34 -3.03 -15.39
C LEU A 467 17.04 -2.35 -16.56
N GLU A 468 18.27 -1.86 -16.40
CA GLU A 468 18.98 -1.16 -17.47
C GLU A 468 19.11 -2.02 -18.74
N MET A 469 19.40 -3.31 -18.55
CA MET A 469 19.62 -4.26 -19.64
C MET A 469 18.35 -4.89 -20.22
N LYS A 470 17.18 -4.63 -19.61
CA LYS A 470 15.91 -5.19 -20.10
C LYS A 470 15.30 -4.34 -21.20
N GLU A 471 14.71 -5.00 -22.18
CA GLU A 471 13.94 -4.35 -23.24
C GLU A 471 12.58 -3.85 -22.74
N LYS A 472 12.12 -2.74 -23.32
CA LYS A 472 10.77 -2.23 -23.10
C LYS A 472 9.78 -3.08 -23.89
N ARG A 473 8.87 -3.74 -23.18
CA ARG A 473 7.82 -4.58 -23.77
C ARG A 473 6.50 -3.84 -23.97
N PHE A 474 6.24 -2.84 -23.13
CA PHE A 474 4.96 -2.12 -23.06
C PHE A 474 5.22 -0.63 -23.20
N THR A 475 5.07 -0.12 -24.42
CA THR A 475 5.33 1.30 -24.74
C THR A 475 4.07 2.07 -25.11
N ASP A 476 2.94 1.36 -25.23
CA ASP A 476 1.70 1.93 -25.73
C ASP A 476 1.11 2.93 -24.75
N THR A 477 0.61 4.03 -25.30
CA THR A 477 -0.18 5.02 -24.58
C THR A 477 -1.54 5.11 -25.25
N ILE A 478 -2.60 5.02 -24.46
CA ILE A 478 -3.97 5.08 -24.89
C ILE A 478 -4.66 6.32 -24.32
N ARG A 479 -5.72 6.78 -24.98
CA ARG A 479 -6.54 7.84 -24.42
C ARG A 479 -7.35 7.30 -23.24
N LYS A 480 -7.65 8.16 -22.27
CA LYS A 480 -8.42 7.78 -21.07
C LYS A 480 -9.82 7.22 -21.38
N ASP A 481 -10.38 7.60 -22.53
CA ASP A 481 -11.72 7.15 -22.95
C ASP A 481 -11.66 5.76 -23.61
N ASP A 482 -10.49 5.30 -24.07
CA ASP A 482 -10.30 4.01 -24.74
C ASP A 482 -9.92 2.87 -23.75
N VAL A 483 -9.90 3.15 -22.44
CA VAL A 483 -9.50 2.15 -21.42
C VAL A 483 -10.43 0.93 -21.41
N ALA A 484 -11.75 1.14 -21.61
CA ALA A 484 -12.72 0.05 -21.65
C ALA A 484 -12.48 -0.87 -22.87
N ASP A 485 -12.17 -0.29 -24.01
CA ASP A 485 -11.88 -1.03 -25.25
C ASP A 485 -10.59 -1.86 -25.09
N ALA A 486 -9.55 -1.28 -24.51
CA ALA A 486 -8.31 -1.98 -24.23
C ALA A 486 -8.48 -3.16 -23.24
N VAL A 487 -9.38 -3.03 -22.26
CA VAL A 487 -9.74 -4.14 -21.36
C VAL A 487 -10.51 -5.23 -22.09
N SER A 488 -11.46 -4.86 -22.96
CA SER A 488 -12.23 -5.81 -23.78
C SER A 488 -11.33 -6.59 -24.72
N GLU A 489 -10.41 -5.93 -25.40
CA GLU A 489 -9.43 -6.56 -26.29
C GLU A 489 -8.55 -7.58 -25.53
N TYR A 490 -8.04 -7.17 -24.37
CA TYR A 490 -7.22 -8.08 -23.56
C TYR A 490 -8.02 -9.27 -23.02
N MET A 491 -9.28 -9.07 -22.67
CA MET A 491 -10.17 -10.15 -22.26
C MET A 491 -10.37 -11.17 -23.40
N ASP A 492 -10.58 -10.71 -24.63
CA ASP A 492 -10.70 -11.61 -25.79
C ASP A 492 -9.39 -12.36 -26.07
N ASP A 493 -8.22 -11.74 -25.90
CA ASP A 493 -6.91 -12.41 -25.95
C ASP A 493 -6.81 -13.56 -24.94
N ILE A 494 -7.21 -13.31 -23.68
CA ILE A 494 -7.21 -14.32 -22.61
C ILE A 494 -8.05 -15.54 -23.02
N MET A 495 -9.24 -15.32 -23.56
CA MET A 495 -10.14 -16.39 -23.96
C MET A 495 -9.61 -17.15 -25.17
N ASN A 496 -9.03 -16.47 -26.14
CA ASN A 496 -8.42 -17.11 -27.31
C ASN A 496 -7.22 -18.00 -26.94
N ILE A 497 -6.40 -17.57 -25.99
CA ILE A 497 -5.28 -18.41 -25.48
C ILE A 497 -5.82 -19.64 -24.77
N ARG A 498 -6.86 -19.51 -23.99
CA ARG A 498 -7.50 -20.64 -23.28
C ARG A 498 -8.03 -21.68 -24.26
N MET A 499 -8.82 -21.27 -25.27
CA MET A 499 -9.39 -22.17 -26.28
C MET A 499 -8.33 -22.93 -27.09
N ARG A 500 -7.11 -22.42 -27.21
CA ARG A 500 -5.98 -23.10 -27.88
C ARG A 500 -5.28 -24.14 -26.99
N ASN A 501 -5.45 -24.04 -25.68
CA ASN A 501 -4.79 -24.92 -24.71
C ASN A 501 -5.73 -26.02 -24.17
N GLU A 502 -7.04 -25.90 -24.37
CA GLU A 502 -8.06 -26.96 -24.20
C GLU A 502 -8.17 -27.83 -25.46
#